data_b87525b6de708f8991a25b26274c2cb7
#
_entry.id   b87525b6de708f8991a25b26274c2cb7
#
_cell.length_a   1.000
_cell.length_b   1.000
_cell.length_c   1.000
_cell.angle_alpha   90.00
_cell.angle_beta   90.00
_cell.angle_gamma   90.00
#
_symmetry.space_group_name_H-M   'P 1'
#
loop_
_entity.id
_entity.type
_entity.pdbx_description
1 polymer ?
#
loop_
_entity_poly.entity_id
_entity_poly.type
_entity_poly.pdbx_seq_one_letter_code
_entity_poly.pdbx_strand_id
1 'polypeptide(L)'
;MKHLHRILTSALCFASLVSASVVAQNASTTKPKDPVTLKYIEQYAPLAKEQERIYKIPACITLAQGILESASGTSRLAVEANNHFGIKCHNNWEGERFYKDDDQKNDCFRVYSSVEESFKDHSVFLKKKRYADLFELDINDYKGWAKGLKTAGYATNPKYPELLIELIERYELANLDNIEPLLANQELQTSNNEIVKQDKTSSEQ
;
A
#
# COMPACT_ATOMS: atom_id res chain seq x y z
N MET A 1 75.23 -53.38 -27.93
CA MET A 1 74.99 -52.47 -26.89
C MET A 1 73.66 -51.77 -27.17
N LYS A 2 72.61 -52.17 -26.47
CA LYS A 2 71.22 -51.84 -26.83
C LYS A 2 70.69 -50.71 -25.90
N HIS A 3 70.36 -49.57 -26.47
CA HIS A 3 69.71 -48.48 -25.73
C HIS A 3 68.22 -48.71 -25.77
N LEU A 4 67.64 -48.82 -24.59
CA LEU A 4 66.22 -48.98 -24.35
C LEU A 4 65.61 -47.60 -24.09
N HIS A 5 64.78 -47.05 -25.00
CA HIS A 5 64.06 -45.83 -24.84
C HIS A 5 62.73 -46.09 -24.08
N ARG A 6 62.61 -45.56 -22.90
CA ARG A 6 61.32 -45.51 -22.14
C ARG A 6 60.50 -44.28 -22.59
N ILE A 7 59.38 -44.54 -23.18
CA ILE A 7 58.39 -43.51 -23.50
C ILE A 7 57.53 -43.33 -22.27
N LEU A 8 57.57 -42.07 -21.71
CA LEU A 8 56.74 -41.68 -20.61
C LEU A 8 55.48 -41.03 -21.21
N THR A 9 54.32 -41.67 -21.11
CA THR A 9 53.02 -41.10 -21.48
C THR A 9 52.46 -40.31 -20.31
N SER A 10 52.47 -38.99 -20.44
CA SER A 10 51.85 -38.07 -19.49
C SER A 10 50.35 -37.94 -19.78
N ALA A 11 49.52 -38.50 -18.89
CA ALA A 11 48.06 -38.31 -18.95
C ALA A 11 47.70 -36.98 -18.33
N LEU A 12 47.28 -36.02 -19.17
CA LEU A 12 46.69 -34.75 -18.72
C LEU A 12 45.24 -34.99 -18.30
N CYS A 13 44.99 -34.98 -16.99
CA CYS A 13 43.63 -34.91 -16.46
C CYS A 13 43.14 -33.46 -16.55
N PHE A 14 42.21 -33.18 -17.48
CA PHE A 14 41.45 -31.96 -17.52
C PHE A 14 40.34 -32.01 -16.45
N ALA A 15 40.57 -31.36 -15.32
CA ALA A 15 39.54 -31.11 -14.34
C ALA A 15 38.68 -29.90 -14.79
N SER A 16 37.48 -30.18 -15.30
CA SER A 16 36.48 -29.16 -15.63
C SER A 16 35.89 -28.59 -14.33
N LEU A 17 36.29 -27.39 -13.95
CA LEU A 17 35.65 -26.62 -12.92
C LEU A 17 34.28 -26.12 -13.45
N VAL A 18 33.20 -26.78 -13.05
CA VAL A 18 31.84 -26.30 -13.22
C VAL A 18 31.61 -25.24 -12.15
N SER A 19 31.72 -23.96 -12.52
CA SER A 19 31.33 -22.84 -11.67
C SER A 19 29.81 -22.81 -11.57
N ALA A 20 29.26 -23.34 -10.49
CA ALA A 20 27.87 -23.16 -10.14
C ALA A 20 27.67 -21.71 -9.70
N SER A 21 27.14 -20.85 -10.59
CA SER A 21 26.68 -19.53 -10.26
C SER A 21 25.44 -19.66 -9.36
N VAL A 22 25.63 -19.51 -8.06
CA VAL A 22 24.52 -19.36 -7.09
C VAL A 22 23.89 -18.01 -7.37
N VAL A 23 22.81 -18.00 -8.13
CA VAL A 23 21.91 -16.84 -8.21
C VAL A 23 21.21 -16.75 -6.85
N ALA A 24 21.73 -15.86 -5.98
CA ALA A 24 21.06 -15.50 -4.76
C ALA A 24 19.73 -14.82 -5.16
N GLN A 25 18.64 -15.56 -5.14
CA GLN A 25 17.30 -14.98 -5.18
C GLN A 25 17.12 -14.21 -3.90
N ASN A 26 17.25 -12.88 -3.97
CA ASN A 26 16.77 -11.97 -2.95
C ASN A 26 15.24 -12.13 -2.87
N ALA A 27 14.78 -13.08 -2.09
CA ALA A 27 13.39 -13.14 -1.67
C ALA A 27 13.17 -11.92 -0.78
N SER A 28 12.70 -10.84 -1.38
CA SER A 28 12.11 -9.73 -0.63
C SER A 28 10.97 -10.32 0.20
N THR A 29 11.16 -10.38 1.52
CA THR A 29 10.13 -10.82 2.48
C THR A 29 9.11 -9.71 2.62
N THR A 30 8.38 -9.41 1.55
CA THR A 30 7.24 -8.52 1.62
C THR A 30 6.13 -9.20 2.43
N LYS A 31 5.66 -8.55 3.47
CA LYS A 31 4.47 -9.02 4.21
C LYS A 31 3.34 -9.29 3.22
N PRO A 32 2.55 -10.37 3.39
CA PRO A 32 1.44 -10.66 2.48
C PRO A 32 0.48 -9.47 2.39
N LYS A 33 -0.05 -9.25 1.19
CA LYS A 33 -1.07 -8.22 0.95
C LYS A 33 -2.39 -8.68 1.59
N ASP A 34 -2.99 -7.83 2.42
CA ASP A 34 -4.26 -8.12 3.07
C ASP A 34 -5.42 -7.98 2.08
N PRO A 35 -6.33 -8.97 1.96
CA PRO A 35 -7.44 -8.93 1.01
C PRO A 35 -8.42 -7.77 1.25
N VAL A 36 -8.64 -7.37 2.51
CA VAL A 36 -9.53 -6.25 2.85
C VAL A 36 -8.95 -4.94 2.31
N THR A 37 -7.64 -4.76 2.48
CA THR A 37 -6.92 -3.59 1.96
C THR A 37 -6.92 -3.56 0.43
N LEU A 38 -6.75 -4.71 -0.23
CA LEU A 38 -6.81 -4.79 -1.69
C LEU A 38 -8.18 -4.39 -2.23
N LYS A 39 -9.26 -4.88 -1.60
CA LYS A 39 -10.62 -4.48 -1.95
C LYS A 39 -10.87 -2.98 -1.74
N TYR A 40 -10.33 -2.41 -0.67
CA TYR A 40 -10.37 -0.96 -0.43
C TYR A 40 -9.69 -0.18 -1.57
N ILE A 41 -8.50 -0.62 -1.97
CA ILE A 41 -7.75 0.00 -3.07
C ILE A 41 -8.55 -0.08 -4.38
N GLU A 42 -9.04 -1.26 -4.75
CA GLU A 42 -9.86 -1.46 -5.95
C GLU A 42 -11.05 -0.49 -5.98
N GLN A 43 -11.77 -0.42 -4.87
CA GLN A 43 -12.97 0.41 -4.76
C GLN A 43 -12.69 1.91 -4.84
N TYR A 44 -11.59 2.38 -4.22
CA TYR A 44 -11.34 3.81 -4.02
C TYR A 44 -10.17 4.39 -4.83
N ALA A 45 -9.42 3.57 -5.59
CA ALA A 45 -8.38 4.09 -6.48
C ALA A 45 -8.90 5.09 -7.52
N PRO A 46 -10.05 4.84 -8.20
CA PRO A 46 -10.61 5.81 -9.14
C PRO A 46 -10.91 7.16 -8.47
N LEU A 47 -11.45 7.12 -7.26
CA LEU A 47 -11.77 8.34 -6.50
C LEU A 47 -10.52 9.09 -6.07
N ALA A 48 -9.48 8.39 -5.62
CA ALA A 48 -8.20 8.99 -5.27
C ALA A 48 -7.51 9.65 -6.49
N LYS A 49 -7.57 9.01 -7.66
CA LYS A 49 -7.08 9.57 -8.93
C LYS A 49 -7.86 10.83 -9.33
N GLU A 50 -9.16 10.87 -9.10
CA GLU A 50 -9.96 12.06 -9.33
C GLU A 50 -9.54 13.21 -8.42
N GLN A 51 -9.28 12.94 -7.14
CA GLN A 51 -8.77 13.95 -6.20
C GLN A 51 -7.38 14.46 -6.63
N GLU A 52 -6.50 13.60 -7.10
CA GLU A 52 -5.20 14.01 -7.66
C GLU A 52 -5.37 14.95 -8.86
N ARG A 53 -6.24 14.60 -9.79
CA ARG A 53 -6.51 15.43 -10.96
C ARG A 53 -7.01 16.83 -10.59
N ILE A 54 -7.93 16.92 -9.61
CA ILE A 54 -8.59 18.17 -9.21
C ILE A 54 -7.72 18.99 -8.25
N TYR A 55 -7.20 18.35 -7.20
CA TYR A 55 -6.55 19.03 -6.08
C TYR A 55 -5.02 18.94 -6.09
N LYS A 56 -4.44 18.14 -6.99
CA LYS A 56 -2.98 17.92 -7.10
C LYS A 56 -2.37 17.29 -5.84
N ILE A 57 -3.09 16.39 -5.20
CA ILE A 57 -2.63 15.57 -4.10
C ILE A 57 -2.36 14.17 -4.65
N PRO A 58 -1.16 13.57 -4.48
CA PRO A 58 -0.86 12.25 -5.04
C PRO A 58 -1.93 11.21 -4.65
N ALA A 59 -2.46 10.47 -5.63
CA ALA A 59 -3.48 9.45 -5.38
C ALA A 59 -2.98 8.37 -4.42
N CYS A 60 -1.69 8.00 -4.51
CA CYS A 60 -1.06 7.05 -3.60
C CYS A 60 -1.04 7.55 -2.14
N ILE A 61 -0.85 8.84 -1.92
CA ILE A 61 -0.92 9.47 -0.59
C ILE A 61 -2.36 9.43 -0.07
N THR A 62 -3.33 9.83 -0.89
CA THR A 62 -4.75 9.81 -0.53
C THR A 62 -5.20 8.40 -0.14
N LEU A 63 -4.84 7.37 -0.93
CA LEU A 63 -5.16 5.97 -0.63
C LEU A 63 -4.47 5.48 0.64
N ALA A 64 -3.17 5.72 0.79
CA ALA A 64 -2.43 5.29 1.98
C ALA A 64 -3.01 5.90 3.26
N GLN A 65 -3.39 7.18 3.23
CA GLN A 65 -4.08 7.83 4.35
C GLN A 65 -5.44 7.18 4.60
N GLY A 66 -6.26 6.99 3.56
CA GLY A 66 -7.56 6.33 3.70
C GLY A 66 -7.45 4.92 4.29
N ILE A 67 -6.50 4.11 3.83
CA ILE A 67 -6.22 2.77 4.37
C ILE A 67 -5.86 2.86 5.86
N LEU A 68 -4.92 3.74 6.21
CA LEU A 68 -4.41 3.87 7.57
C LEU A 68 -5.47 4.39 8.55
N GLU A 69 -6.15 5.48 8.20
CA GLU A 69 -7.09 6.18 9.08
C GLU A 69 -8.43 5.44 9.25
N SER A 70 -8.84 4.68 8.23
CA SER A 70 -10.12 3.97 8.24
C SER A 70 -10.02 2.48 8.55
N ALA A 71 -8.82 1.95 8.82
CA ALA A 71 -8.56 0.50 8.85
C ALA A 71 -9.10 -0.19 7.57
N SER A 72 -8.69 0.33 6.40
CA SER A 72 -9.17 -0.14 5.09
C SER A 72 -10.70 -0.09 4.95
N GLY A 73 -11.33 0.98 5.45
CA GLY A 73 -12.76 1.22 5.37
C GLY A 73 -13.61 0.43 6.37
N THR A 74 -12.99 -0.35 7.26
CA THR A 74 -13.71 -1.21 8.22
C THR A 74 -13.91 -0.57 9.59
N SER A 75 -13.26 0.57 9.86
CA SER A 75 -13.43 1.25 11.14
C SER A 75 -14.88 1.73 11.32
N ARG A 76 -15.34 1.77 12.56
CA ARG A 76 -16.67 2.24 12.91
C ARG A 76 -16.95 3.65 12.33
N LEU A 77 -15.95 4.53 12.37
CA LEU A 77 -16.07 5.90 11.82
C LEU A 77 -16.24 5.89 10.29
N ALA A 78 -15.54 5.01 9.58
CA ALA A 78 -15.70 4.88 8.13
C ALA A 78 -17.07 4.29 7.76
N VAL A 79 -17.54 3.27 8.50
CA VAL A 79 -18.79 2.56 8.19
C VAL A 79 -20.02 3.39 8.56
N GLU A 80 -20.04 4.01 9.75
CA GLU A 80 -21.23 4.72 10.26
C GLU A 80 -21.29 6.19 9.85
N ALA A 81 -20.13 6.82 9.57
CA ALA A 81 -20.03 8.25 9.29
C ALA A 81 -19.44 8.57 7.89
N ASN A 82 -19.13 7.57 7.06
CA ASN A 82 -18.42 7.71 5.79
C ASN A 82 -17.09 8.52 5.92
N ASN A 83 -16.53 8.63 7.12
CA ASN A 83 -15.35 9.44 7.39
C ASN A 83 -14.08 8.58 7.35
N HIS A 84 -13.46 8.52 6.18
CA HIS A 84 -12.31 7.66 5.90
C HIS A 84 -10.97 8.27 6.33
N PHE A 85 -10.94 9.54 6.75
CA PHE A 85 -9.70 10.26 7.07
C PHE A 85 -9.67 10.79 8.52
N GLY A 86 -10.64 10.44 9.34
CA GLY A 86 -10.69 10.88 10.72
C GLY A 86 -10.81 12.40 10.88
N ILE A 87 -11.48 13.09 9.96
CA ILE A 87 -11.58 14.54 10.02
C ILE A 87 -12.53 14.96 11.15
N LYS A 88 -11.97 15.71 12.11
CA LYS A 88 -12.71 16.25 13.27
C LYS A 88 -13.59 17.43 12.87
N CYS A 89 -14.66 17.70 13.64
CA CYS A 89 -15.65 18.75 13.35
C CYS A 89 -15.03 20.14 13.21
N HIS A 90 -14.07 20.50 14.06
CA HIS A 90 -13.62 21.87 14.21
C HIS A 90 -14.79 22.88 14.42
N ASN A 91 -14.50 24.16 14.62
CA ASN A 91 -15.48 25.14 15.05
C ASN A 91 -16.54 25.52 13.99
N ASN A 92 -16.30 25.20 12.72
CA ASN A 92 -17.12 25.59 11.58
C ASN A 92 -17.86 24.44 10.88
N TRP A 93 -17.98 23.28 11.54
CA TRP A 93 -18.74 22.17 10.98
C TRP A 93 -20.22 22.28 11.36
N GLU A 94 -21.09 22.40 10.36
CA GLU A 94 -22.55 22.52 10.51
C GLU A 94 -23.30 21.23 10.20
N GLY A 95 -22.60 20.18 9.64
CA GLY A 95 -23.17 18.89 9.32
C GLY A 95 -23.37 17.98 10.53
N GLU A 96 -23.82 16.77 10.28
CA GLU A 96 -23.98 15.72 11.30
C GLU A 96 -22.65 15.38 11.98
N ARG A 97 -22.74 14.86 13.21
CA ARG A 97 -21.59 14.65 14.09
C ARG A 97 -21.57 13.24 14.64
N PHE A 98 -20.38 12.66 14.60
CA PHE A 98 -20.07 11.38 15.22
C PHE A 98 -19.11 11.60 16.38
N TYR A 99 -19.39 10.97 17.53
CA TYR A 99 -18.56 11.13 18.72
C TYR A 99 -17.91 9.81 19.11
N LYS A 100 -16.61 9.83 19.33
CA LYS A 100 -15.82 8.72 19.87
C LYS A 100 -14.62 9.24 20.65
N ASP A 101 -14.04 8.39 21.49
CA ASP A 101 -12.76 8.68 22.15
C ASP A 101 -11.62 8.53 21.12
N ASP A 102 -10.71 9.51 21.10
CA ASP A 102 -9.53 9.57 20.23
C ASP A 102 -8.40 10.25 21.01
N ASP A 103 -7.81 11.36 20.52
CA ASP A 103 -6.83 12.15 21.30
C ASP A 103 -7.42 12.66 22.62
N GLN A 104 -8.72 12.94 22.62
CA GLN A 104 -9.50 13.33 23.79
C GLN A 104 -10.74 12.43 23.92
N LYS A 105 -11.28 12.41 25.13
CA LYS A 105 -12.56 11.77 25.38
C LYS A 105 -13.68 12.51 24.65
N ASN A 106 -14.51 11.74 23.93
CA ASN A 106 -15.68 12.28 23.20
C ASN A 106 -15.32 13.30 22.11
N ASP A 107 -14.25 13.04 21.35
CA ASP A 107 -13.89 13.85 20.18
C ASP A 107 -14.98 13.83 19.11
N CYS A 108 -15.21 14.98 18.49
CA CYS A 108 -16.21 15.18 17.45
C CYS A 108 -15.62 14.97 16.06
N PHE A 109 -16.22 14.07 15.28
CA PHE A 109 -15.87 13.77 13.89
C PHE A 109 -17.00 14.15 12.94
N ARG A 110 -16.65 14.54 11.72
CA ARG A 110 -17.62 14.87 10.67
C ARG A 110 -18.32 13.59 10.18
N VAL A 111 -19.62 13.70 9.92
CA VAL A 111 -20.39 12.68 9.20
C VAL A 111 -20.64 13.19 7.78
N TYR A 112 -20.41 12.34 6.80
CA TYR A 112 -20.63 12.64 5.39
C TYR A 112 -21.78 11.81 4.83
N SER A 113 -22.48 12.35 3.82
CA SER A 113 -23.56 11.64 3.14
C SER A 113 -23.03 10.52 2.25
N SER A 114 -21.76 10.61 1.82
CA SER A 114 -21.09 9.60 1.02
C SER A 114 -19.58 9.58 1.25
N VAL A 115 -18.92 8.51 0.78
CA VAL A 115 -17.46 8.38 0.85
C VAL A 115 -16.78 9.42 -0.06
N GLU A 116 -17.39 9.76 -1.20
CA GLU A 116 -16.90 10.78 -2.13
C GLU A 116 -16.78 12.15 -1.44
N GLU A 117 -17.76 12.51 -0.60
CA GLU A 117 -17.68 13.74 0.20
C GLU A 117 -16.51 13.71 1.19
N SER A 118 -16.24 12.57 1.82
CA SER A 118 -15.10 12.41 2.70
C SER A 118 -13.77 12.63 1.97
N PHE A 119 -13.59 12.02 0.79
CA PHE A 119 -12.40 12.19 -0.05
C PHE A 119 -12.23 13.64 -0.51
N LYS A 120 -13.33 14.28 -0.94
CA LYS A 120 -13.33 15.69 -1.33
C LYS A 120 -12.96 16.60 -0.17
N ASP A 121 -13.58 16.40 1.00
CA ASP A 121 -13.31 17.22 2.18
C ASP A 121 -11.88 17.04 2.70
N HIS A 122 -11.34 15.81 2.64
CA HIS A 122 -9.93 15.56 2.91
C HIS A 122 -9.02 16.36 1.96
N SER A 123 -9.33 16.39 0.68
CA SER A 123 -8.56 17.16 -0.30
C SER A 123 -8.62 18.67 0.01
N VAL A 124 -9.81 19.19 0.32
CA VAL A 124 -10.00 20.60 0.76
C VAL A 124 -9.25 20.88 2.07
N PHE A 125 -9.25 19.92 3.00
CA PHE A 125 -8.50 20.05 4.26
C PHE A 125 -7.00 20.20 4.02
N LEU A 126 -6.42 19.48 3.06
CA LEU A 126 -5.00 19.59 2.70
C LEU A 126 -4.67 20.89 1.92
N LYS A 127 -5.65 21.65 1.44
CA LYS A 127 -5.42 22.99 0.86
C LYS A 127 -5.24 24.09 1.92
N LYS A 128 -5.34 23.78 3.22
CA LYS A 128 -5.08 24.75 4.28
C LYS A 128 -3.61 25.20 4.26
N LYS A 129 -3.37 26.48 4.63
CA LYS A 129 -2.06 27.14 4.59
C LYS A 129 -0.93 26.32 5.20
N ARG A 130 -1.17 25.57 6.27
CA ARG A 130 -0.14 24.75 6.94
C ARG A 130 0.40 23.61 6.09
N TYR A 131 -0.30 23.25 5.02
CA TYR A 131 0.10 22.20 4.08
C TYR A 131 0.63 22.76 2.75
N ALA A 132 0.75 24.10 2.60
CA ALA A 132 1.09 24.73 1.33
C ALA A 132 2.41 24.20 0.73
N ASP A 133 3.42 23.98 1.58
CA ASP A 133 4.74 23.50 1.15
C ASP A 133 4.70 22.11 0.50
N LEU A 134 3.66 21.30 0.76
CA LEU A 134 3.48 20.01 0.10
C LEU A 134 3.27 20.15 -1.40
N PHE A 135 2.64 21.23 -1.83
CA PHE A 135 2.31 21.47 -3.24
C PHE A 135 3.48 22.01 -4.07
N GLU A 136 4.62 22.28 -3.42
CA GLU A 136 5.91 22.57 -4.08
C GLU A 136 6.69 21.28 -4.40
N LEU A 137 6.28 20.13 -3.85
CA LEU A 137 6.90 18.83 -4.10
C LEU A 137 6.43 18.26 -5.45
N ASP A 138 7.28 17.43 -6.07
CA ASP A 138 6.87 16.62 -7.22
C ASP A 138 5.70 15.71 -6.83
N ILE A 139 4.72 15.56 -7.72
CA ILE A 139 3.53 14.73 -7.50
C ILE A 139 3.89 13.26 -7.25
N ASN A 140 5.04 12.81 -7.77
CA ASN A 140 5.55 11.45 -7.60
C ASN A 140 6.46 11.29 -6.35
N ASP A 141 6.82 12.39 -5.68
CA ASP A 141 7.62 12.33 -4.44
C ASP A 141 6.76 11.98 -3.23
N TYR A 142 6.15 10.79 -3.24
CA TYR A 142 5.32 10.34 -2.12
C TYR A 142 6.09 10.28 -0.78
N LYS A 143 7.43 10.11 -0.81
CA LYS A 143 8.25 10.12 0.42
C LYS A 143 8.37 11.52 1.01
N GLY A 144 8.55 12.52 0.15
CA GLY A 144 8.50 13.93 0.54
C GLY A 144 7.12 14.32 1.08
N TRP A 145 6.05 13.92 0.38
CA TRP A 145 4.68 14.14 0.82
C TRP A 145 4.39 13.53 2.20
N ALA A 146 4.76 12.26 2.43
CA ALA A 146 4.54 11.59 3.71
C ALA A 146 5.25 12.31 4.87
N LYS A 147 6.51 12.71 4.67
CA LYS A 147 7.29 13.48 5.66
C LYS A 147 6.70 14.88 5.88
N GLY A 148 6.33 15.55 4.81
CA GLY A 148 5.73 16.88 4.86
C GLY A 148 4.39 16.90 5.59
N LEU A 149 3.53 15.91 5.40
CA LEU A 149 2.29 15.74 6.16
C LEU A 149 2.55 15.67 7.67
N LYS A 150 3.55 14.89 8.08
CA LYS A 150 3.95 14.82 9.50
C LYS A 150 4.47 16.16 10.02
N THR A 151 5.34 16.82 9.26
CA THR A 151 5.91 18.13 9.61
C THR A 151 4.82 19.19 9.74
N ALA A 152 3.82 19.16 8.84
CA ALA A 152 2.66 20.06 8.87
C ALA A 152 1.65 19.71 9.98
N GLY A 153 1.89 18.65 10.77
CA GLY A 153 1.05 18.27 11.90
C GLY A 153 -0.26 17.59 11.51
N TYR A 154 -0.25 16.79 10.42
CA TYR A 154 -1.43 15.98 10.05
C TYR A 154 -1.71 14.91 11.11
N ALA A 155 -0.67 14.25 11.61
CA ALA A 155 -0.76 13.22 12.64
C ALA A 155 0.24 13.45 13.77
N THR A 156 -0.09 13.02 14.97
CA THR A 156 0.79 13.09 16.16
C THR A 156 1.83 11.97 16.18
N ASN A 157 1.51 10.80 15.61
CA ASN A 157 2.38 9.63 15.57
C ASN A 157 3.72 9.93 14.88
N PRO A 158 4.88 9.76 15.55
CA PRO A 158 6.20 10.01 14.95
C PRO A 158 6.51 9.09 13.77
N LYS A 159 5.91 7.90 13.70
CA LYS A 159 6.09 6.91 12.62
C LYS A 159 5.10 7.08 11.45
N TYR A 160 4.36 8.17 11.43
CA TYR A 160 3.34 8.39 10.39
C TYR A 160 3.89 8.33 8.97
N PRO A 161 5.05 8.97 8.66
CA PRO A 161 5.63 8.90 7.32
C PRO A 161 5.99 7.47 6.92
N GLU A 162 6.62 6.71 7.81
CA GLU A 162 7.03 5.32 7.55
C GLU A 162 5.83 4.41 7.32
N LEU A 163 4.72 4.62 8.05
CA LEU A 163 3.48 3.87 7.85
C LEU A 163 2.86 4.12 6.47
N LEU A 164 2.82 5.38 6.03
CA LEU A 164 2.34 5.72 4.69
C LEU A 164 3.24 5.14 3.60
N ILE A 165 4.57 5.30 3.73
CA ILE A 165 5.54 4.77 2.77
C ILE A 165 5.45 3.24 2.70
N GLU A 166 5.34 2.55 3.84
CA GLU A 166 5.17 1.08 3.88
C GLU A 166 3.90 0.63 3.13
N LEU A 167 2.79 1.32 3.31
CA LEU A 167 1.55 1.03 2.58
C LEU A 167 1.72 1.26 1.08
N ILE A 168 2.29 2.40 0.69
CA ILE A 168 2.50 2.74 -0.72
C ILE A 168 3.39 1.70 -1.40
N GLU A 169 4.50 1.32 -0.78
CA GLU A 169 5.45 0.35 -1.34
C GLU A 169 4.88 -1.08 -1.33
N ARG A 170 4.22 -1.51 -0.24
CA ARG A 170 3.62 -2.85 -0.11
C ARG A 170 2.53 -3.11 -1.13
N TYR A 171 1.65 -2.14 -1.35
CA TYR A 171 0.52 -2.27 -2.26
C TYR A 171 0.78 -1.65 -3.64
N GLU A 172 2.00 -1.15 -3.89
CA GLU A 172 2.42 -0.57 -5.17
C GLU A 172 1.55 0.63 -5.59
N LEU A 173 1.06 1.41 -4.61
CA LEU A 173 0.11 2.50 -4.84
C LEU A 173 0.67 3.64 -5.70
N ALA A 174 1.99 3.78 -5.81
CA ALA A 174 2.61 4.76 -6.70
C ALA A 174 2.40 4.44 -8.19
N ASN A 175 1.90 3.24 -8.51
CA ASN A 175 1.65 2.78 -9.87
C ASN A 175 0.24 2.19 -10.00
N LEU A 176 -0.76 3.02 -9.70
CA LEU A 176 -2.18 2.60 -9.66
C LEU A 176 -2.70 2.06 -11.01
N ASP A 177 -2.12 2.47 -12.13
CA ASP A 177 -2.53 1.99 -13.45
C ASP A 177 -2.19 0.50 -13.67
N ASN A 178 -1.27 -0.05 -12.89
CA ASN A 178 -0.88 -1.45 -12.95
C ASN A 178 -1.52 -2.32 -11.86
N ILE A 179 -2.38 -1.76 -11.01
CA ILE A 179 -3.01 -2.52 -9.90
C ILE A 179 -4.14 -3.42 -10.40
N GLU A 180 -4.91 -3.03 -11.41
CA GLU A 180 -6.00 -3.86 -11.96
C GLU A 180 -5.56 -5.28 -12.37
N PRO A 181 -4.42 -5.47 -13.08
CA PRO A 181 -3.94 -6.82 -13.39
C PRO A 181 -3.53 -7.64 -12.17
N LEU A 182 -3.07 -6.98 -11.09
CA LEU A 182 -2.67 -7.68 -9.85
C LEU A 182 -3.89 -8.18 -9.09
N LEU A 183 -4.99 -7.43 -9.08
CA LEU A 183 -6.25 -7.81 -8.44
C LEU A 183 -6.89 -9.00 -9.18
N ALA A 184 -6.96 -8.96 -10.50
CA ALA A 184 -7.48 -10.04 -11.33
C ALA A 184 -6.70 -11.35 -11.14
N ASN A 185 -5.37 -11.30 -10.99
CA ASN A 185 -4.54 -12.48 -10.73
C ASN A 185 -4.79 -13.08 -9.34
N GLN A 186 -5.14 -12.28 -8.34
CA GLN A 186 -5.45 -12.79 -7.00
C GLN A 186 -6.82 -13.46 -6.93
N GLU A 187 -7.83 -12.94 -7.61
CA GLU A 187 -9.14 -13.60 -7.71
C GLU A 187 -9.03 -14.97 -8.37
N LEU A 188 -8.22 -15.09 -9.45
CA LEU A 188 -7.93 -16.37 -10.10
C LEU A 188 -7.22 -17.36 -9.16
N GLN A 189 -6.27 -16.89 -8.34
CA GLN A 189 -5.56 -17.75 -7.38
C GLN A 189 -6.48 -18.18 -6.23
N THR A 190 -7.36 -17.33 -5.76
CA THR A 190 -8.31 -17.64 -4.69
C THR A 190 -9.33 -18.67 -5.18
N SER A 191 -9.90 -18.47 -6.37
CA SER A 191 -10.83 -19.41 -6.99
C SER A 191 -10.20 -20.79 -7.23
N ASN A 192 -8.96 -20.85 -7.72
CA ASN A 192 -8.24 -22.10 -7.91
C ASN A 192 -7.96 -22.83 -6.60
N ASN A 193 -7.64 -22.11 -5.52
CA ASN A 193 -7.41 -22.69 -4.21
C ASN A 193 -8.70 -23.24 -3.56
N GLU A 194 -9.85 -22.63 -3.83
CA GLU A 194 -11.16 -23.12 -3.38
C GLU A 194 -11.57 -24.39 -4.13
N ILE A 195 -11.35 -24.45 -5.45
CA ILE A 195 -11.61 -25.63 -6.28
C ILE A 195 -10.76 -26.81 -5.79
N VAL A 196 -9.47 -26.62 -5.54
CA VAL A 196 -8.55 -27.67 -5.06
C VAL A 196 -8.95 -28.17 -3.65
N LYS A 197 -9.53 -27.33 -2.80
CA LYS A 197 -10.06 -27.75 -1.49
C LYS A 197 -11.32 -28.58 -1.61
N GLN A 198 -12.21 -28.26 -2.55
CA GLN A 198 -13.46 -29.01 -2.78
C GLN A 198 -13.16 -30.40 -3.36
N ASP A 199 -12.21 -30.54 -4.28
CA ASP A 199 -11.81 -31.82 -4.85
C ASP A 199 -11.19 -32.77 -3.81
N LYS A 200 -10.42 -32.23 -2.85
CA LYS A 200 -9.87 -33.05 -1.76
C LYS A 200 -10.93 -33.58 -0.79
N THR A 201 -11.96 -32.78 -0.53
CA THR A 201 -13.06 -33.21 0.37
C THR A 201 -13.98 -34.24 -0.28
N SER A 202 -14.08 -34.25 -1.62
CA SER A 202 -14.88 -35.21 -2.37
C SER A 202 -14.17 -36.56 -2.61
N SER A 203 -12.86 -36.64 -2.42
CA SER A 203 -12.07 -37.88 -2.58
C SER A 203 -11.87 -38.69 -1.28
N GLU A 204 -12.32 -38.15 -0.13
CA GLU A 204 -12.24 -38.79 1.19
C GLU A 204 -13.60 -39.38 1.68
N GLN A 205 -14.61 -39.42 0.81
CA GLN A 205 -15.90 -40.12 1.04
C GLN A 205 -16.02 -41.37 0.16
#